data_570675b561ebd6e45ea6f6f504aa2287
#
_entry.id   570675b561ebd6e45ea6f6f504aa2287
#
_cell.length_a   1.000
_cell.length_b   1.000
_cell.length_c   1.000
_cell.angle_alpha   90.00
_cell.angle_beta   90.00
_cell.angle_gamma   90.00
#
_symmetry.space_group_name_H-M   'P 1'
#
loop_
_entity.id
_entity.type
_entity.pdbx_description
1 polymer ?
#
loop_
_entity_poly.entity_id
_entity_poly.type
_entity_poly.pdbx_seq_one_letter_code
_entity_poly.pdbx_strand_id
1 'polypeptide(L)'
;MILGFFVALTVFIADQLSKYFIFKFVTSNGAPFKVTDFFNIVAAFNKGVSFSMFDDGGLWGRVILILFALGVVIFLFLWMKDETSAFVRFCLAMIIGGAMGNVTDRLRLGAVYDFLDFHIGAYHWPAFNVADTFICLGACLIVCHALFFKKKLSLKDINK
;
A
#
# COMPACT_ATOMS: atom_id res chain seq x y z
N MET A 1 -20.93 2.58 1.62
CA MET A 1 -20.31 1.24 1.77
C MET A 1 -20.04 0.56 0.43
N ILE A 2 -21.04 0.41 -0.45
CA ILE A 2 -20.89 -0.30 -1.74
C ILE A 2 -19.73 0.29 -2.60
N LEU A 3 -19.68 1.60 -2.77
CA LEU A 3 -18.58 2.26 -3.51
C LEU A 3 -17.21 1.96 -2.89
N GLY A 4 -17.09 2.02 -1.55
CA GLY A 4 -15.82 1.69 -0.88
C GLY A 4 -15.38 0.25 -1.12
N PHE A 5 -16.31 -0.70 -1.13
CA PHE A 5 -16.00 -2.08 -1.49
C PHE A 5 -15.44 -2.20 -2.92
N PHE A 6 -16.07 -1.55 -3.90
CA PHE A 6 -15.58 -1.59 -5.28
C PHE A 6 -14.21 -0.92 -5.43
N VAL A 7 -13.95 0.19 -4.72
CA VAL A 7 -12.63 0.84 -4.73
C VAL A 7 -11.56 -0.10 -4.16
N ALA A 8 -11.80 -0.68 -2.97
CA ALA A 8 -10.85 -1.61 -2.37
C ALA A 8 -10.59 -2.83 -3.27
N LEU A 9 -11.63 -3.39 -3.87
CA LEU A 9 -11.51 -4.50 -4.81
C LEU A 9 -10.71 -4.12 -6.06
N THR A 10 -10.96 -2.93 -6.63
CA THR A 10 -10.22 -2.44 -7.80
C THR A 10 -8.74 -2.27 -7.50
N VAL A 11 -8.40 -1.64 -6.35
CA VAL A 11 -7.01 -1.48 -5.92
C VAL A 11 -6.33 -2.83 -5.71
N PHE A 12 -6.99 -3.76 -5.03
CA PHE A 12 -6.50 -5.11 -4.82
C PHE A 12 -6.22 -5.83 -6.15
N ILE A 13 -7.17 -5.79 -7.08
CA ILE A 13 -7.02 -6.43 -8.41
C ILE A 13 -5.89 -5.75 -9.20
N ALA A 14 -5.82 -4.42 -9.20
CA ALA A 14 -4.76 -3.68 -9.89
C ALA A 14 -3.37 -4.05 -9.37
N ASP A 15 -3.22 -4.15 -8.03
CA ASP A 15 -1.98 -4.59 -7.40
C ASP A 15 -1.61 -6.01 -7.82
N GLN A 16 -2.51 -6.97 -7.68
CA GLN A 16 -2.22 -8.38 -7.98
C GLN A 16 -1.96 -8.62 -9.47
N LEU A 17 -2.68 -7.93 -10.35
CA LEU A 17 -2.43 -8.01 -11.80
C LEU A 17 -1.08 -7.38 -12.17
N SER A 18 -0.75 -6.19 -11.63
CA SER A 18 0.54 -5.57 -11.88
C SER A 18 1.69 -6.48 -11.45
N LYS A 19 1.62 -7.06 -10.25
CA LYS A 19 2.59 -8.02 -9.74
C LYS A 19 2.74 -9.25 -10.64
N TYR A 20 1.62 -9.82 -11.09
CA TYR A 20 1.62 -10.96 -12.00
C TYR A 20 2.31 -10.66 -13.34
N PHE A 21 1.93 -9.56 -14.00
CA PHE A 21 2.50 -9.21 -15.29
C PHE A 21 3.96 -8.79 -15.19
N ILE A 22 4.32 -8.02 -14.17
CA ILE A 22 5.72 -7.59 -13.96
C ILE A 22 6.59 -8.79 -13.58
N PHE A 23 6.13 -9.70 -12.74
CA PHE A 23 6.87 -10.92 -12.42
C PHE A 23 7.16 -11.75 -13.67
N LYS A 24 6.14 -11.94 -14.52
CA LYS A 24 6.30 -12.65 -15.80
C LYS A 24 7.29 -11.92 -16.73
N PHE A 25 7.18 -10.59 -16.82
CA PHE A 25 8.08 -9.78 -17.64
C PHE A 25 9.54 -9.90 -17.18
N VAL A 26 9.78 -9.74 -15.88
CA VAL A 26 11.12 -9.83 -15.27
C VAL A 26 11.72 -11.23 -15.41
N THR A 27 10.91 -12.28 -15.26
CA THR A 27 11.36 -13.66 -15.45
C THR A 27 11.86 -13.91 -16.89
N SER A 28 11.25 -13.23 -17.88
CA SER A 28 11.61 -13.38 -19.28
C SER A 28 12.77 -12.48 -19.73
N ASN A 29 12.93 -11.31 -19.13
CA ASN A 29 13.88 -10.27 -19.59
C ASN A 29 15.05 -10.03 -18.61
N GLY A 30 15.00 -10.60 -17.41
CA GLY A 30 15.94 -10.35 -16.33
C GLY A 30 15.60 -9.10 -15.49
N ALA A 31 16.21 -9.02 -14.30
CA ALA A 31 16.15 -7.87 -13.41
C ALA A 31 17.55 -7.53 -12.88
N PRO A 32 17.88 -6.25 -12.65
CA PRO A 32 17.04 -5.06 -12.90
C PRO A 32 16.87 -4.76 -14.40
N PHE A 33 15.65 -4.37 -14.79
CA PHE A 33 15.37 -3.88 -16.13
C PHE A 33 15.29 -2.35 -16.11
N LYS A 34 16.24 -1.70 -16.78
CA LYS A 34 16.32 -0.23 -16.85
C LYS A 34 15.23 0.30 -17.78
N VAL A 35 14.33 1.13 -17.25
CA VAL A 35 13.27 1.82 -18.02
C VAL A 35 13.72 3.23 -18.40
N THR A 36 14.29 3.97 -17.42
CA THR A 36 14.84 5.32 -17.61
C THR A 36 16.12 5.47 -16.78
N ASP A 37 16.75 6.67 -16.82
CA ASP A 37 17.95 6.96 -16.01
C ASP A 37 17.67 7.13 -14.50
N PHE A 38 16.39 7.12 -14.09
CA PHE A 38 15.96 7.29 -12.70
C PHE A 38 14.93 6.25 -12.25
N PHE A 39 14.58 5.28 -13.12
CA PHE A 39 13.56 4.27 -12.82
C PHE A 39 13.91 2.91 -13.43
N ASN A 40 13.88 1.88 -12.58
CA ASN A 40 14.07 0.48 -12.97
C ASN A 40 12.87 -0.36 -12.56
N ILE A 41 12.68 -1.47 -13.25
CA ILE A 41 11.84 -2.58 -12.81
C ILE A 41 12.77 -3.63 -12.18
N VAL A 42 12.51 -3.96 -10.92
CA VAL A 42 13.29 -4.93 -10.14
C VAL A 42 12.44 -6.11 -9.67
N ALA A 43 13.08 -7.12 -9.11
CA ALA A 43 12.42 -8.24 -8.45
C ALA A 43 12.89 -8.30 -6.98
N ALA A 44 12.27 -7.50 -6.12
CA ALA A 44 12.59 -7.47 -4.70
C ALA A 44 11.51 -8.21 -3.90
N PHE A 45 11.92 -9.15 -3.05
CA PHE A 45 11.04 -9.86 -2.13
C PHE A 45 11.22 -9.33 -0.72
N ASN A 46 10.31 -8.44 -0.31
CA ASN A 46 10.33 -7.76 0.97
C ASN A 46 9.69 -8.64 2.06
N LYS A 47 10.52 -9.21 2.91
CA LYS A 47 10.09 -10.02 4.05
C LYS A 47 9.57 -9.18 5.23
N GLY A 48 9.55 -7.85 5.09
CA GLY A 48 9.02 -6.93 6.10
C GLY A 48 10.05 -6.45 7.12
N VAL A 49 11.35 -6.50 6.79
CA VAL A 49 12.42 -6.22 7.74
C VAL A 49 13.35 -5.14 7.20
N SER A 50 13.04 -3.88 7.50
CA SER A 50 13.98 -2.77 7.28
C SER A 50 15.07 -2.66 8.36
N PHE A 51 15.12 -3.54 9.35
CA PHE A 51 16.06 -3.48 10.49
C PHE A 51 16.56 -4.85 10.92
N SER A 52 17.03 -5.74 10.08
CA SER A 52 17.72 -7.01 10.44
C SER A 52 17.26 -7.73 11.75
N MET A 53 16.30 -7.18 12.50
CA MET A 53 15.82 -7.68 13.78
C MET A 53 14.95 -8.94 13.66
N PHE A 54 14.51 -9.28 12.44
CA PHE A 54 13.68 -10.44 12.17
C PHE A 54 14.11 -11.20 10.92
N ASP A 55 15.33 -11.00 10.43
CA ASP A 55 15.85 -11.71 9.26
C ASP A 55 15.88 -13.23 9.50
N ASP A 56 16.04 -13.64 10.77
CA ASP A 56 15.85 -15.02 11.27
C ASP A 56 14.42 -15.30 11.75
N GLY A 57 13.49 -14.34 11.68
CA GLY A 57 12.11 -14.45 12.20
C GLY A 57 11.24 -15.48 11.49
N GLY A 58 11.69 -15.97 10.33
CA GLY A 58 11.09 -17.10 9.63
C GLY A 58 9.56 -16.99 9.50
N LEU A 59 8.88 -18.04 9.87
CA LEU A 59 7.42 -18.14 9.85
C LEU A 59 6.75 -17.15 10.82
N TRP A 60 7.32 -16.93 12.02
CA TRP A 60 6.72 -16.09 13.05
C TRP A 60 6.71 -14.62 12.67
N GLY A 61 7.79 -14.08 12.11
CA GLY A 61 7.85 -12.70 11.63
C GLY A 61 6.78 -12.43 10.57
N ARG A 62 6.62 -13.37 9.61
CA ARG A 62 5.57 -13.30 8.60
C ARG A 62 4.16 -13.33 9.21
N VAL A 63 3.90 -14.23 10.16
CA VAL A 63 2.59 -14.34 10.83
C VAL A 63 2.24 -13.05 11.57
N ILE A 64 3.19 -12.48 12.32
CA ILE A 64 2.99 -11.23 13.05
C ILE A 64 2.64 -10.09 12.09
N LEU A 65 3.36 -9.95 10.96
CA LEU A 65 3.07 -8.92 9.97
C LEU A 65 1.70 -9.09 9.31
N ILE A 66 1.29 -10.33 9.02
CA ILE A 66 -0.05 -10.62 8.49
C ILE A 66 -1.11 -10.25 9.51
N LEU A 67 -0.99 -10.68 10.76
CA LEU A 67 -1.96 -10.38 11.81
C LEU A 67 -2.05 -8.88 12.10
N PHE A 68 -0.92 -8.19 12.12
CA PHE A 68 -0.90 -6.73 12.26
C PHE A 68 -1.63 -6.05 11.09
N ALA A 69 -1.31 -6.41 9.85
CA ALA A 69 -1.96 -5.84 8.66
C ALA A 69 -3.46 -6.12 8.65
N LEU A 70 -3.91 -7.32 9.01
CA LEU A 70 -5.32 -7.66 9.14
C LEU A 70 -6.00 -6.86 10.26
N GLY A 71 -5.35 -6.66 11.39
CA GLY A 71 -5.85 -5.80 12.47
C GLY A 71 -6.06 -4.35 12.00
N VAL A 72 -5.10 -3.81 11.24
CA VAL A 72 -5.22 -2.49 10.62
C VAL A 72 -6.39 -2.46 9.61
N VAL A 73 -6.53 -3.47 8.77
CA VAL A 73 -7.64 -3.57 7.79
C VAL A 73 -8.99 -3.59 8.50
N ILE A 74 -9.13 -4.36 9.59
CA ILE A 74 -10.36 -4.40 10.39
C ILE A 74 -10.65 -3.03 11.00
N PHE A 75 -9.65 -2.39 11.60
CA PHE A 75 -9.80 -1.04 12.16
C PHE A 75 -10.25 -0.02 11.11
N LEU A 76 -9.60 0.00 9.94
CA LEU A 76 -9.95 0.92 8.86
C LEU A 76 -11.34 0.62 8.28
N PHE A 77 -11.73 -0.65 8.21
CA PHE A 77 -13.08 -1.05 7.78
C PHE A 77 -14.16 -0.55 8.76
N LEU A 78 -13.94 -0.70 10.07
CA LEU A 78 -14.86 -0.18 11.10
C LEU A 78 -14.94 1.35 11.01
N TRP A 79 -13.81 2.04 10.89
CA TRP A 79 -13.81 3.49 10.66
C TRP A 79 -14.57 3.88 9.39
N MET A 80 -14.32 3.20 8.27
CA MET A 80 -15.01 3.45 7.00
C MET A 80 -16.52 3.27 7.11
N LYS A 81 -16.98 2.31 7.94
CA LYS A 81 -18.41 2.06 8.19
C LYS A 81 -19.09 3.26 8.86
N ASP A 82 -18.43 3.88 9.82
CA ASP A 82 -18.98 4.98 10.62
C ASP A 82 -18.68 6.37 10.01
N GLU A 83 -17.80 6.44 9.00
CA GLU A 83 -17.39 7.68 8.34
C GLU A 83 -18.53 8.23 7.45
N THR A 84 -18.78 9.53 7.54
CA THR A 84 -19.81 10.23 6.76
C THR A 84 -19.29 10.81 5.44
N SER A 85 -18.00 11.22 5.42
CA SER A 85 -17.36 11.78 4.23
C SER A 85 -17.14 10.72 3.17
N ALA A 86 -17.74 10.90 2.00
CA ALA A 86 -17.52 10.00 0.85
C ALA A 86 -16.03 10.00 0.41
N PHE A 87 -15.37 11.16 0.51
CA PHE A 87 -13.94 11.29 0.18
C PHE A 87 -13.06 10.48 1.14
N VAL A 88 -13.29 10.59 2.46
CA VAL A 88 -12.52 9.84 3.45
C VAL A 88 -12.77 8.34 3.29
N ARG A 89 -14.02 7.93 3.05
CA ARG A 89 -14.36 6.52 2.75
C ARG A 89 -13.63 6.00 1.52
N PHE A 90 -13.51 6.81 0.46
CA PHE A 90 -12.74 6.47 -0.73
C PHE A 90 -11.25 6.24 -0.40
N CYS A 91 -10.63 7.15 0.36
CA CYS A 91 -9.23 7.02 0.78
C CYS A 91 -9.00 5.80 1.69
N LEU A 92 -9.90 5.55 2.66
CA LEU A 92 -9.83 4.35 3.50
C LEU A 92 -9.92 3.05 2.69
N ALA A 93 -10.79 3.04 1.67
CA ALA A 93 -10.93 1.89 0.78
C ALA A 93 -9.66 1.63 -0.05
N MET A 94 -8.95 2.68 -0.50
CA MET A 94 -7.66 2.55 -1.16
C MET A 94 -6.63 1.86 -0.25
N ILE A 95 -6.55 2.29 1.01
CA ILE A 95 -5.62 1.71 1.99
C ILE A 95 -5.97 0.24 2.25
N ILE A 96 -7.25 -0.06 2.45
CA ILE A 96 -7.72 -1.44 2.68
C ILE A 96 -7.36 -2.34 1.49
N GLY A 97 -7.64 -1.90 0.25
CA GLY A 97 -7.34 -2.67 -0.96
C GLY A 97 -5.85 -2.96 -1.11
N GLY A 98 -4.99 -1.95 -0.91
CA GLY A 98 -3.53 -2.11 -0.94
C GLY A 98 -3.02 -3.02 0.17
N ALA A 99 -3.47 -2.83 1.41
CA ALA A 99 -3.08 -3.67 2.53
C ALA A 99 -3.42 -5.15 2.29
N MET A 100 -4.61 -5.44 1.73
CA MET A 100 -5.01 -6.80 1.36
C MET A 100 -4.15 -7.39 0.23
N GLY A 101 -3.67 -6.57 -0.72
CA GLY A 101 -2.69 -6.97 -1.72
C GLY A 101 -1.41 -7.49 -1.09
N ASN A 102 -0.81 -6.72 -0.19
CA ASN A 102 0.41 -7.08 0.51
C ASN A 102 0.24 -8.24 1.52
N VAL A 103 -0.95 -8.42 2.11
CA VAL A 103 -1.29 -9.61 2.92
C VAL A 103 -1.33 -10.84 2.03
N THR A 104 -1.95 -10.75 0.85
CA THR A 104 -2.04 -11.86 -0.10
C THR A 104 -0.67 -12.34 -0.55
N ASP A 105 0.26 -11.43 -0.83
CA ASP A 105 1.64 -11.79 -1.17
C ASP A 105 2.32 -12.54 -0.03
N ARG A 106 2.22 -12.05 1.20
CA ARG A 106 2.82 -12.71 2.37
C ARG A 106 2.25 -14.10 2.59
N LEU A 107 0.96 -14.31 2.34
CA LEU A 107 0.34 -15.64 2.44
C LEU A 107 0.82 -16.59 1.35
N ARG A 108 0.99 -16.11 0.10
CA ARG A 108 1.32 -16.94 -1.05
C ARG A 108 2.83 -17.14 -1.23
N LEU A 109 3.61 -16.04 -1.06
CA LEU A 109 5.04 -15.99 -1.41
C LEU A 109 5.94 -15.97 -0.16
N GLY A 110 5.38 -15.71 1.01
CA GLY A 110 6.15 -15.49 2.23
C GLY A 110 6.77 -14.08 2.36
N ALA A 111 6.65 -13.25 1.33
CA ALA A 111 7.19 -11.90 1.23
C ALA A 111 6.29 -11.05 0.36
N VAL A 112 6.42 -9.72 0.44
CA VAL A 112 5.78 -8.80 -0.51
C VAL A 112 6.67 -8.67 -1.74
N TYR A 113 6.07 -8.72 -2.94
CA TYR A 113 6.78 -8.50 -4.20
C TYR A 113 6.79 -7.03 -4.55
N ASP A 114 7.98 -6.41 -4.49
CA ASP A 114 8.24 -5.01 -4.80
C ASP A 114 9.01 -4.91 -6.11
N PHE A 115 8.60 -4.01 -7.01
CA PHE A 115 9.13 -3.97 -8.36
C PHE A 115 9.41 -2.57 -8.92
N LEU A 116 8.94 -1.50 -8.25
CA LEU A 116 9.20 -0.12 -8.63
C LEU A 116 10.44 0.38 -7.89
N ASP A 117 11.52 0.63 -8.62
CA ASP A 117 12.78 1.12 -8.08
C ASP A 117 13.12 2.48 -8.68
N PHE A 118 12.95 3.54 -7.89
CA PHE A 118 13.33 4.90 -8.26
C PHE A 118 14.70 5.24 -7.68
N HIS A 119 15.57 5.88 -8.48
CA HIS A 119 16.92 6.21 -8.04
C HIS A 119 17.45 7.51 -8.64
N ILE A 120 18.43 8.10 -7.96
CA ILE A 120 19.24 9.23 -8.45
C ILE A 120 20.70 8.82 -8.33
N GLY A 121 21.32 8.51 -9.47
CA GLY A 121 22.66 7.93 -9.50
C GLY A 121 22.69 6.59 -8.76
N ALA A 122 23.57 6.46 -7.76
CA ALA A 122 23.68 5.25 -6.93
C ALA A 122 22.73 5.22 -5.72
N TYR A 123 21.97 6.28 -5.47
CA TYR A 123 21.02 6.32 -4.38
C TYR A 123 19.65 5.83 -4.85
N HIS A 124 19.21 4.68 -4.30
CA HIS A 124 17.94 4.07 -4.60
C HIS A 124 16.94 4.32 -3.46
N TRP A 125 15.70 4.71 -3.83
CA TRP A 125 14.58 4.65 -2.91
C TRP A 125 14.22 3.17 -2.69
N PRO A 126 13.83 2.76 -1.46
CA PRO A 126 13.39 1.39 -1.24
C PRO A 126 12.33 0.97 -2.27
N ALA A 127 12.52 -0.17 -2.91
CA ALA A 127 11.57 -0.66 -3.90
C ALA A 127 10.17 -0.82 -3.27
N PHE A 128 9.15 -0.56 -4.06
CA PHE A 128 7.75 -0.62 -3.64
C PHE A 128 6.85 -1.15 -4.77
N ASN A 129 5.55 -1.25 -4.52
CA ASN A 129 4.57 -1.79 -5.45
C ASN A 129 3.31 -0.91 -5.56
N VAL A 130 2.32 -1.37 -6.33
CA VAL A 130 1.04 -0.64 -6.52
C VAL A 130 0.25 -0.56 -5.21
N ALA A 131 0.24 -1.62 -4.39
CA ALA A 131 -0.44 -1.59 -3.08
C ALA A 131 0.11 -0.47 -2.18
N ASP A 132 1.46 -0.36 -2.08
CA ASP A 132 2.12 0.66 -1.27
C ASP A 132 1.80 2.08 -1.77
N THR A 133 1.74 2.25 -3.09
CA THR A 133 1.32 3.52 -3.72
C THR A 133 -0.07 3.93 -3.25
N PHE A 134 -1.04 3.03 -3.28
CA PHE A 134 -2.41 3.33 -2.86
C PHE A 134 -2.55 3.50 -1.35
N ILE A 135 -1.78 2.76 -0.55
CA ILE A 135 -1.72 2.94 0.92
C ILE A 135 -1.21 4.35 1.24
N CYS A 136 -0.06 4.72 0.69
CA CYS A 136 0.55 6.03 0.94
C CYS A 136 -0.34 7.17 0.43
N LEU A 137 -0.88 7.05 -0.79
CA LEU A 137 -1.76 8.06 -1.37
C LEU A 137 -3.04 8.24 -0.54
N GLY A 138 -3.69 7.14 -0.16
CA GLY A 138 -4.89 7.17 0.68
C GLY A 138 -4.63 7.84 2.04
N ALA A 139 -3.52 7.48 2.70
CA ALA A 139 -3.13 8.08 3.97
C ALA A 139 -2.81 9.57 3.83
N CYS A 140 -2.01 9.97 2.84
CA CYS A 140 -1.70 11.37 2.58
C CYS A 140 -2.96 12.20 2.30
N LEU A 141 -3.89 11.68 1.50
CA LEU A 141 -5.14 12.37 1.18
C LEU A 141 -6.03 12.56 2.42
N ILE A 142 -6.10 11.58 3.35
CA ILE A 142 -6.83 11.72 4.61
C ILE A 142 -6.19 12.81 5.47
N VAL A 143 -4.86 12.81 5.60
CA VAL A 143 -4.13 13.84 6.38
C VAL A 143 -4.34 15.22 5.78
N CYS A 144 -4.19 15.37 4.47
CA CYS A 144 -4.43 16.64 3.77
C CYS A 144 -5.88 17.12 3.99
N HIS A 145 -6.86 16.22 3.85
CA HIS A 145 -8.26 16.55 4.09
C HIS A 145 -8.49 17.03 5.53
N ALA A 146 -7.91 16.35 6.52
CA ALA A 146 -8.04 16.74 7.92
C ALA A 146 -7.42 18.12 8.22
N LEU A 147 -6.26 18.42 7.64
CA LEU A 147 -5.55 19.68 7.85
C LEU A 147 -6.25 20.88 7.18
N PHE A 148 -6.75 20.71 5.96
CA PHE A 148 -7.24 21.84 5.16
C PHE A 148 -8.76 22.02 5.22
N PHE A 149 -9.53 20.96 5.45
CA PHE A 149 -11.00 21.03 5.40
C PHE A 149 -11.65 21.03 6.80
N LYS A 150 -11.09 20.36 7.80
CA LYS A 150 -11.63 20.38 9.17
C LYS A 150 -11.49 21.76 9.84
N LYS A 151 -10.45 22.53 9.49
CA LYS A 151 -10.20 23.89 10.02
C LYS A 151 -11.22 24.91 9.54
N LYS A 152 -11.83 24.69 8.35
CA LYS A 152 -12.83 25.63 7.76
C LYS A 152 -14.21 25.54 8.42
N LEU A 153 -14.57 24.40 9.00
CA LEU A 153 -15.82 24.20 9.73
C LEU A 153 -15.79 24.86 11.12
N SER A 154 -14.66 24.77 11.83
CA SER A 154 -14.50 25.38 13.16
C SER A 154 -14.58 26.93 13.15
N LEU A 155 -14.18 27.58 12.08
CA LEU A 155 -14.28 29.05 11.94
C LEU A 155 -15.71 29.53 11.57
N LYS A 156 -16.55 28.66 11.00
CA LYS A 156 -17.97 28.98 10.71
C LYS A 156 -18.86 28.82 11.93
N ASP A 157 -18.53 27.94 12.86
CA ASP A 157 -19.32 27.68 14.07
C ASP A 157 -19.06 28.71 15.19
N ILE A 158 -17.97 29.48 15.11
CA ILE A 158 -17.63 30.56 16.06
C ILE A 158 -18.40 31.87 15.72
N ASN A 159 -18.90 32.00 14.50
CA ASN A 159 -19.58 33.19 14.01
C ASN A 159 -21.14 33.06 13.97
N LYS A 160 -21.70 32.10 14.67
CA LYS A 160 -23.14 31.97 14.97
C LYS A 160 -23.39 32.14 16.45
#